data_af23373bbe3a12d4aa4ef9c4d7f22aba
#
_entry.id   af23373bbe3a12d4aa4ef9c4d7f22aba
#
_cell.length_a   1.000
_cell.length_b   1.000
_cell.length_c   1.000
_cell.angle_alpha   90.00
_cell.angle_beta   90.00
_cell.angle_gamma   90.00
#
_symmetry.space_group_name_H-M   'P 1'
#
loop_
_entity.id
_entity.type
_entity.pdbx_description
1 polymer ?
#
loop_
_entity_poly.entity_id
_entity_poly.type
_entity_poly.pdbx_seq_one_letter_code
_entity_poly.pdbx_strand_id
1 'polypeptide(L)'
;IVDRNGNPVWLTGCNWFGYNVGSQVFDGVWSQNMHEMLTQIADHGFNLLRIPVSTELLLQWKNGDPDPATPKVNEWTNPELTKEGVVGTVKYSFDIWNQAIAWCRELGIKIMIDIHSAETASAGHQVNLWYTDKFSTEDWFEALSWFADYYKDDDTILAIDLKNEPHGKADVPDKMAKWDDTTDPNNWKYAAEQAAA
;
A
#
# COMPACT_ATOMS: atom_id res chain seq x y z
N ILE A 1 -16.51 14.46 0.47
CA ILE A 1 -16.39 13.60 1.66
C ILE A 1 -16.94 14.37 2.83
N VAL A 2 -17.64 13.69 3.71
CA VAL A 2 -18.18 14.25 4.96
C VAL A 2 -17.85 13.31 6.11
N ASP A 3 -17.72 13.86 7.31
CA ASP A 3 -17.59 13.08 8.53
C ASP A 3 -18.93 12.40 8.94
N ARG A 4 -18.92 11.62 10.01
CA ARG A 4 -20.13 10.97 10.55
C ARG A 4 -21.25 11.93 11.01
N ASN A 5 -20.92 13.21 11.17
CA ASN A 5 -21.87 14.27 11.55
C ASN A 5 -22.37 15.06 10.34
N GLY A 6 -21.90 14.72 9.12
CA GLY A 6 -22.25 15.39 7.88
C GLY A 6 -21.42 16.66 7.58
N ASN A 7 -20.36 16.95 8.34
CA ASN A 7 -19.50 18.09 8.08
C ASN A 7 -18.53 17.78 6.93
N PRO A 8 -18.27 18.74 6.02
CA PRO A 8 -17.27 18.58 4.99
C PRO A 8 -15.87 18.29 5.56
N VAL A 9 -15.19 17.31 4.99
CA VAL A 9 -13.79 16.99 5.31
C VAL A 9 -12.91 17.37 4.14
N TRP A 10 -11.88 18.16 4.42
CA TRP A 10 -10.88 18.56 3.45
C TRP A 10 -9.67 17.60 3.56
N LEU A 11 -9.33 16.97 2.45
CA LEU A 11 -8.18 16.08 2.37
C LEU A 11 -7.06 16.76 1.59
N THR A 12 -5.91 16.88 2.22
CA THR A 12 -4.66 17.33 1.59
C THR A 12 -3.68 16.17 1.69
N GLY A 13 -3.36 15.57 0.54
CA GLY A 13 -2.60 14.32 0.50
C GLY A 13 -1.29 14.43 -0.26
N CYS A 14 -0.39 13.52 0.05
CA CYS A 14 0.81 13.25 -0.75
C CYS A 14 1.03 11.74 -0.87
N ASN A 15 1.87 11.35 -1.86
CA ASN A 15 2.29 9.97 -2.00
C ASN A 15 3.59 9.74 -1.23
N TRP A 16 3.73 8.57 -0.60
CA TRP A 16 4.99 8.12 -0.04
C TRP A 16 5.19 6.65 -0.36
N PHE A 17 6.14 6.36 -1.23
CA PHE A 17 6.42 5.02 -1.71
C PHE A 17 7.39 4.25 -0.81
N GLY A 18 7.64 2.98 -1.16
CA GLY A 18 8.63 2.12 -0.49
C GLY A 18 8.10 0.72 -0.21
N TYR A 19 6.84 0.60 0.20
CA TYR A 19 6.20 -0.70 0.43
C TYR A 19 5.94 -1.51 -0.84
N ASN A 20 5.84 -0.85 -1.99
CA ASN A 20 5.67 -1.49 -3.30
C ASN A 20 6.98 -2.00 -3.91
N VAL A 21 8.11 -1.78 -3.26
CA VAL A 21 9.44 -2.14 -3.74
C VAL A 21 10.20 -2.98 -2.70
N GLY A 22 11.39 -3.45 -3.04
CA GLY A 22 12.17 -4.33 -2.17
C GLY A 22 12.62 -3.75 -0.83
N SER A 23 12.35 -2.45 -0.53
CA SER A 23 12.55 -1.89 0.80
C SER A 23 11.49 -2.34 1.81
N GLN A 24 10.26 -2.60 1.35
CA GLN A 24 9.10 -3.05 2.15
C GLN A 24 8.79 -2.17 3.39
N VAL A 25 9.22 -0.92 3.35
CA VAL A 25 8.95 0.16 4.30
C VAL A 25 8.95 1.48 3.53
N PHE A 26 8.54 2.57 4.14
CA PHE A 26 8.66 3.89 3.51
C PHE A 26 10.08 4.18 3.05
N ASP A 27 10.20 4.73 1.86
CA ASP A 27 11.50 5.17 1.35
C ASP A 27 12.06 6.30 2.22
N GLY A 28 13.39 6.30 2.39
CA GLY A 28 14.06 7.27 3.25
C GLY A 28 14.24 6.81 4.71
N VAL A 29 13.52 5.81 5.20
CA VAL A 29 13.65 5.27 6.57
C VAL A 29 15.02 4.61 6.79
N TRP A 30 15.73 4.31 5.72
CA TRP A 30 17.14 3.88 5.75
C TRP A 30 18.11 5.00 6.19
N SER A 31 17.65 6.26 6.28
CA SER A 31 18.48 7.41 6.68
C SER A 31 17.80 8.36 7.66
N GLN A 32 16.46 8.40 7.71
CA GLN A 32 15.67 9.32 8.51
C GLN A 32 14.80 8.56 9.53
N ASN A 33 14.39 9.25 10.60
CA ASN A 33 13.44 8.70 11.56
C ASN A 33 12.02 8.75 10.96
N MET A 34 11.32 7.62 10.94
CA MET A 34 10.00 7.48 10.32
C MET A 34 8.93 8.30 11.04
N HIS A 35 8.94 8.31 12.38
CA HIS A 35 7.98 9.07 13.16
C HIS A 35 8.15 10.59 12.97
N GLU A 36 9.41 11.05 12.94
CA GLU A 36 9.71 12.47 12.67
C GLU A 36 9.24 12.89 11.26
N MET A 37 9.44 12.04 10.25
CA MET A 37 8.96 12.31 8.89
C MET A 37 7.43 12.40 8.85
N LEU A 38 6.71 11.50 9.51
CA LEU A 38 5.25 11.54 9.62
C LEU A 38 4.79 12.80 10.36
N THR A 39 5.48 13.19 11.43
CA THR A 39 5.20 14.42 12.17
C THR A 39 5.36 15.66 11.27
N GLN A 40 6.45 15.72 10.49
CA GLN A 40 6.66 16.83 9.55
C GLN A 40 5.57 16.89 8.47
N ILE A 41 5.10 15.75 7.96
CA ILE A 41 3.98 15.69 7.01
C ILE A 41 2.73 16.32 7.65
N ALA A 42 2.38 15.93 8.87
CA ALA A 42 1.24 16.46 9.60
C ALA A 42 1.39 17.98 9.89
N ASP A 43 2.56 18.40 10.33
CA ASP A 43 2.86 19.81 10.65
C ASP A 43 2.76 20.74 9.42
N HIS A 44 2.97 20.19 8.21
CA HIS A 44 2.77 20.91 6.96
C HIS A 44 1.32 20.88 6.46
N GLY A 45 0.39 20.33 7.25
CA GLY A 45 -1.04 20.34 6.95
C GLY A 45 -1.51 19.19 6.05
N PHE A 46 -0.67 18.20 5.80
CA PHE A 46 -1.10 16.98 5.11
C PHE A 46 -1.82 16.04 6.09
N ASN A 47 -2.98 15.56 5.68
CA ASN A 47 -3.82 14.66 6.48
C ASN A 47 -4.22 13.38 5.73
N LEU A 48 -3.58 13.12 4.59
CA LEU A 48 -3.76 11.90 3.80
C LEU A 48 -2.43 11.45 3.20
N LEU A 49 -2.11 10.17 3.35
CA LEU A 49 -1.03 9.50 2.62
C LEU A 49 -1.61 8.49 1.64
N ARG A 50 -1.22 8.58 0.37
CA ARG A 50 -1.41 7.50 -0.60
C ARG A 50 -0.14 6.66 -0.62
N ILE A 51 -0.27 5.39 -0.25
CA ILE A 51 0.87 4.50 -0.04
C ILE A 51 0.82 3.35 -1.04
N PRO A 52 1.74 3.31 -2.01
CA PRO A 52 1.88 2.20 -2.94
C PRO A 52 2.30 0.91 -2.21
N VAL A 53 1.58 -0.17 -2.49
CA VAL A 53 1.88 -1.54 -2.04
C VAL A 53 1.79 -2.50 -3.23
N SER A 54 2.14 -3.76 -3.04
CA SER A 54 1.92 -4.82 -4.05
C SER A 54 0.95 -5.88 -3.54
N THR A 55 0.27 -6.59 -4.46
CA THR A 55 -0.50 -7.79 -4.12
C THR A 55 0.38 -8.80 -3.40
N GLU A 56 1.59 -9.04 -3.91
CA GLU A 56 2.59 -9.93 -3.31
C GLU A 56 2.85 -9.60 -1.84
N LEU A 57 3.11 -8.34 -1.50
CA LEU A 57 3.39 -7.92 -0.13
C LEU A 57 2.19 -8.16 0.79
N LEU A 58 0.98 -7.82 0.34
CA LEU A 58 -0.22 -8.03 1.14
C LEU A 58 -0.46 -9.52 1.42
N LEU A 59 -0.23 -10.39 0.45
CA LEU A 59 -0.34 -11.83 0.63
C LEU A 59 0.75 -12.39 1.55
N GLN A 60 1.97 -11.87 1.49
CA GLN A 60 3.04 -12.21 2.44
C GLN A 60 2.63 -11.82 3.87
N TRP A 61 2.12 -10.62 4.08
CA TRP A 61 1.63 -10.20 5.39
C TRP A 61 0.48 -11.09 5.88
N LYS A 62 -0.49 -11.39 5.00
CA LYS A 62 -1.62 -12.28 5.31
C LYS A 62 -1.17 -13.67 5.76
N ASN A 63 -0.22 -14.25 5.05
CA ASN A 63 0.22 -15.62 5.29
C ASN A 63 1.21 -15.74 6.46
N GLY A 64 1.67 -14.60 7.01
CA GLY A 64 2.67 -14.58 8.08
C GLY A 64 4.02 -15.10 7.62
N ASP A 65 4.29 -15.11 6.33
CA ASP A 65 5.57 -15.50 5.79
C ASP A 65 6.64 -14.54 6.31
N PRO A 66 7.79 -15.03 6.77
CA PRO A 66 8.89 -14.14 7.11
C PRO A 66 9.22 -13.33 5.86
N ASP A 67 9.39 -12.03 6.04
CA ASP A 67 9.73 -11.13 4.94
C ASP A 67 10.89 -11.70 4.14
N PRO A 68 10.76 -11.92 2.83
CA PRO A 68 11.83 -12.47 2.01
C PRO A 68 13.01 -11.52 1.91
N ALA A 69 12.81 -10.25 2.27
CA ALA A 69 13.84 -9.23 2.39
C ALA A 69 13.69 -8.52 3.74
N THR A 70 14.79 -8.33 4.42
CA THR A 70 14.82 -7.48 5.60
C THR A 70 14.46 -6.04 5.22
N PRO A 71 13.46 -5.41 5.86
CA PRO A 71 13.11 -4.03 5.60
C PRO A 71 14.32 -3.09 5.73
N LYS A 72 14.44 -2.15 4.81
CA LYS A 72 15.58 -1.20 4.80
C LYS A 72 15.39 -0.08 5.80
N VAL A 73 15.77 -0.32 7.02
CA VAL A 73 15.66 0.60 8.16
C VAL A 73 17.04 0.96 8.69
N ASN A 74 17.26 2.23 8.98
CA ASN A 74 18.39 2.64 9.81
C ASN A 74 17.99 2.49 11.29
N GLU A 75 18.52 1.48 11.93
CA GLU A 75 18.15 1.09 13.29
C GLU A 75 18.61 2.10 14.35
N TRP A 76 19.67 2.86 14.07
CA TRP A 76 20.16 3.91 14.97
C TRP A 76 19.25 5.14 14.98
N THR A 77 18.64 5.46 13.85
CA THR A 77 17.68 6.55 13.75
C THR A 77 16.24 6.12 14.02
N ASN A 78 15.97 4.81 13.98
CA ASN A 78 14.64 4.23 14.19
C ASN A 78 14.69 3.07 15.20
N PRO A 79 15.11 3.30 16.45
CA PRO A 79 15.20 2.21 17.45
C PRO A 79 13.82 1.57 17.72
N GLU A 80 12.74 2.30 17.58
CA GLU A 80 11.36 1.84 17.72
C GLU A 80 10.93 0.84 16.64
N LEU A 81 11.65 0.77 15.53
CA LEU A 81 11.43 -0.22 14.45
C LEU A 81 12.29 -1.48 14.62
N THR A 82 13.00 -1.60 15.71
CA THR A 82 13.74 -2.80 16.09
C THR A 82 12.96 -3.62 17.12
N LYS A 83 13.30 -4.90 17.25
CA LYS A 83 12.72 -5.76 18.28
C LYS A 83 13.35 -5.37 19.63
N GLU A 84 12.52 -4.92 20.57
CA GLU A 84 12.95 -4.51 21.93
C GLU A 84 14.04 -3.42 21.96
N GLY A 85 14.17 -2.61 20.89
CA GLY A 85 15.20 -1.56 20.80
C GLY A 85 16.61 -2.07 20.52
N VAL A 86 16.77 -3.33 20.11
CA VAL A 86 18.07 -3.96 19.90
C VAL A 86 18.52 -3.80 18.45
N VAL A 87 19.64 -3.13 18.21
CA VAL A 87 20.28 -3.01 16.89
C VAL A 87 20.63 -4.40 16.34
N GLY A 88 20.37 -4.61 15.05
CA GLY A 88 20.51 -5.91 14.38
C GLY A 88 19.23 -6.76 14.41
N THR A 89 18.13 -6.21 14.91
CA THR A 89 16.85 -6.94 15.06
C THR A 89 15.67 -6.17 14.50
N VAL A 90 15.76 -5.72 13.25
CA VAL A 90 14.65 -5.00 12.57
C VAL A 90 13.35 -5.81 12.64
N LYS A 91 12.24 -5.13 12.94
CA LYS A 91 10.90 -5.71 12.90
C LYS A 91 10.54 -6.14 11.49
N TYR A 92 9.60 -7.08 11.36
CA TYR A 92 9.02 -7.44 10.07
C TYR A 92 8.27 -6.27 9.43
N SER A 93 8.19 -6.25 8.12
CA SER A 93 7.52 -5.20 7.35
C SER A 93 6.09 -4.92 7.84
N PHE A 94 5.33 -5.97 8.15
CA PHE A 94 3.96 -5.81 8.65
C PHE A 94 3.89 -5.17 10.05
N ASP A 95 4.85 -5.48 10.93
CA ASP A 95 4.93 -4.84 12.25
C ASP A 95 5.26 -3.36 12.12
N ILE A 96 6.17 -3.01 11.19
CA ILE A 96 6.53 -1.62 10.88
C ILE A 96 5.34 -0.89 10.28
N TRP A 97 4.60 -1.54 9.38
CA TRP A 97 3.36 -1.00 8.81
C TRP A 97 2.34 -0.68 9.91
N ASN A 98 2.07 -1.61 10.82
CA ASN A 98 1.14 -1.39 11.93
C ASN A 98 1.59 -0.26 12.87
N GLN A 99 2.91 -0.13 13.07
CA GLN A 99 3.48 1.00 13.81
C GLN A 99 3.24 2.33 13.07
N ALA A 100 3.40 2.36 11.76
CA ALA A 100 3.09 3.55 10.94
C ALA A 100 1.60 3.92 11.01
N ILE A 101 0.68 2.94 10.95
CA ILE A 101 -0.76 3.15 11.13
C ILE A 101 -1.05 3.80 12.49
N ALA A 102 -0.43 3.30 13.58
CA ALA A 102 -0.62 3.85 14.90
C ALA A 102 -0.17 5.32 14.98
N TRP A 103 0.99 5.65 14.45
CA TRP A 103 1.48 7.03 14.39
C TRP A 103 0.63 7.94 13.49
N CYS A 104 0.19 7.45 12.34
CA CYS A 104 -0.72 8.21 11.48
C CYS A 104 -2.03 8.55 12.21
N ARG A 105 -2.58 7.59 12.98
CA ARG A 105 -3.77 7.81 13.80
C ARG A 105 -3.56 8.91 14.83
N GLU A 106 -2.44 8.88 15.55
CA GLU A 106 -2.06 9.89 16.55
C GLU A 106 -1.90 11.29 15.93
N LEU A 107 -1.33 11.34 14.72
CA LEU A 107 -1.07 12.58 13.98
C LEU A 107 -2.27 13.08 13.15
N GLY A 108 -3.39 12.33 13.14
CA GLY A 108 -4.57 12.70 12.34
C GLY A 108 -4.41 12.49 10.84
N ILE A 109 -3.45 11.67 10.41
CA ILE A 109 -3.22 11.34 9.01
C ILE A 109 -4.06 10.11 8.65
N LYS A 110 -4.86 10.20 7.60
CA LYS A 110 -5.56 9.07 6.97
C LYS A 110 -4.67 8.41 5.92
N ILE A 111 -4.96 7.14 5.64
CA ILE A 111 -4.20 6.35 4.68
C ILE A 111 -5.12 5.86 3.58
N MET A 112 -4.67 5.97 2.35
CA MET A 112 -5.19 5.29 1.20
C MET A 112 -4.08 4.38 0.66
N ILE A 113 -4.26 3.06 0.72
CA ILE A 113 -3.34 2.18 0.01
C ILE A 113 -3.62 2.19 -1.48
N ASP A 114 -2.59 1.95 -2.25
CA ASP A 114 -2.63 1.84 -3.70
C ASP A 114 -2.00 0.52 -4.12
N ILE A 115 -2.77 -0.38 -4.72
CA ILE A 115 -2.19 -1.57 -5.35
C ILE A 115 -1.42 -1.13 -6.59
N HIS A 116 -0.14 -0.87 -6.42
CA HIS A 116 0.70 -0.31 -7.46
C HIS A 116 1.09 -1.34 -8.52
N SER A 117 1.31 -2.58 -8.09
CA SER A 117 1.67 -3.72 -8.94
C SER A 117 1.24 -5.04 -8.30
N ALA A 118 1.14 -6.09 -9.10
CA ALA A 118 0.94 -7.44 -8.58
C ALA A 118 2.19 -7.93 -7.84
N GLU A 119 3.37 -7.74 -8.43
CA GLU A 119 4.65 -8.14 -7.86
C GLU A 119 5.38 -6.96 -7.20
N THR A 120 6.12 -7.26 -6.13
CA THR A 120 7.05 -6.31 -5.51
C THR A 120 8.23 -6.07 -6.44
N ALA A 121 8.31 -4.87 -7.02
CA ALA A 121 9.33 -4.53 -8.00
C ALA A 121 9.78 -3.07 -7.84
N SER A 122 11.02 -2.78 -8.25
CA SER A 122 11.56 -1.41 -8.24
C SER A 122 10.89 -0.46 -9.22
N ALA A 123 10.11 -0.97 -10.16
CA ALA A 123 9.41 -0.21 -11.20
C ALA A 123 7.92 -0.59 -11.27
N GLY A 124 7.24 -0.52 -10.14
CA GLY A 124 5.86 -0.97 -9.99
C GLY A 124 4.85 -0.39 -10.99
N HIS A 125 5.07 0.83 -11.48
CA HIS A 125 4.22 1.47 -12.49
C HIS A 125 4.36 0.90 -13.91
N GLN A 126 5.26 -0.05 -14.15
CA GLN A 126 5.44 -0.70 -15.45
C GLN A 126 4.48 -1.88 -15.66
N VAL A 127 3.73 -2.27 -14.65
CA VAL A 127 2.77 -3.37 -14.73
C VAL A 127 1.39 -2.84 -15.11
N ASN A 128 0.95 -3.13 -16.33
CA ASN A 128 -0.27 -2.59 -16.92
C ASN A 128 -1.56 -3.12 -16.28
N LEU A 129 -1.54 -4.39 -15.85
CA LEU A 129 -2.69 -5.13 -15.34
C LEU A 129 -2.54 -5.35 -13.83
N TRP A 130 -3.60 -5.76 -13.18
CA TRP A 130 -3.68 -6.12 -11.75
C TRP A 130 -3.16 -7.52 -11.46
N TYR A 131 -2.84 -8.29 -12.49
CA TYR A 131 -2.32 -9.66 -12.42
C TYR A 131 -1.09 -9.84 -13.30
N THR A 132 -0.33 -10.90 -13.03
CA THR A 132 0.85 -11.33 -13.81
C THR A 132 0.84 -12.85 -13.97
N ASP A 133 1.90 -13.40 -14.54
CA ASP A 133 2.05 -14.86 -14.61
C ASP A 133 2.27 -15.53 -13.23
N LYS A 134 2.60 -14.73 -12.19
CA LYS A 134 2.84 -15.22 -10.82
C LYS A 134 1.68 -14.97 -9.87
N PHE A 135 0.94 -13.88 -10.06
CA PHE A 135 -0.19 -13.50 -9.23
C PHE A 135 -1.42 -13.32 -10.11
N SER A 136 -2.43 -14.10 -9.85
CA SER A 136 -3.68 -14.11 -10.60
C SER A 136 -4.61 -12.96 -10.18
N THR A 137 -5.74 -12.81 -10.88
CA THR A 137 -6.82 -11.92 -10.46
C THR A 137 -7.43 -12.36 -9.12
N GLU A 138 -7.50 -13.65 -8.87
CA GLU A 138 -7.98 -14.23 -7.62
C GLU A 138 -7.04 -13.89 -6.45
N ASP A 139 -5.72 -13.93 -6.67
CA ASP A 139 -4.72 -13.49 -5.67
C ASP A 139 -4.90 -12.00 -5.32
N TRP A 140 -5.16 -11.18 -6.33
CA TRP A 140 -5.44 -9.75 -6.12
C TRP A 140 -6.74 -9.54 -5.33
N PHE A 141 -7.83 -10.27 -5.62
CA PHE A 141 -9.06 -10.25 -4.82
C PHE A 141 -8.80 -10.68 -3.38
N GLU A 142 -8.04 -11.76 -3.19
CA GLU A 142 -7.70 -12.27 -1.87
C GLU A 142 -6.92 -11.24 -1.04
N ALA A 143 -5.94 -10.57 -1.64
CA ALA A 143 -5.17 -9.53 -0.99
C ALA A 143 -6.04 -8.33 -0.57
N LEU A 144 -6.90 -7.85 -1.46
CA LEU A 144 -7.83 -6.75 -1.19
C LEU A 144 -8.83 -7.10 -0.08
N SER A 145 -9.47 -8.27 -0.18
CA SER A 145 -10.44 -8.74 0.81
C SER A 145 -9.81 -8.89 2.19
N TRP A 146 -8.62 -9.49 2.25
CA TRP A 146 -7.90 -9.62 3.50
C TRP A 146 -7.56 -8.27 4.12
N PHE A 147 -7.03 -7.35 3.34
CA PHE A 147 -6.66 -6.02 3.84
C PHE A 147 -7.89 -5.24 4.33
N ALA A 148 -8.96 -5.27 3.57
CA ALA A 148 -10.21 -4.60 3.92
C ALA A 148 -10.81 -5.19 5.21
N ASP A 149 -10.83 -6.53 5.36
CA ASP A 149 -11.35 -7.19 6.56
C ASP A 149 -10.47 -6.93 7.79
N TYR A 150 -9.13 -6.94 7.61
CA TYR A 150 -8.19 -6.71 8.70
C TYR A 150 -8.33 -5.30 9.31
N TYR A 151 -8.57 -4.29 8.48
CA TYR A 151 -8.67 -2.87 8.89
C TYR A 151 -10.10 -2.33 8.91
N LYS A 152 -11.13 -3.15 8.78
CA LYS A 152 -12.55 -2.70 8.71
C LYS A 152 -13.01 -1.82 9.86
N ASP A 153 -12.40 -1.98 11.04
CA ASP A 153 -12.72 -1.23 12.26
C ASP A 153 -11.71 -0.10 12.54
N ASP A 154 -10.73 0.10 11.66
CA ASP A 154 -9.70 1.13 11.79
C ASP A 154 -9.92 2.27 10.78
N ASP A 155 -10.50 3.36 11.26
CA ASP A 155 -10.83 4.53 10.43
C ASP A 155 -9.59 5.33 9.96
N THR A 156 -8.38 4.93 10.36
CA THR A 156 -7.13 5.47 9.80
C THR A 156 -6.98 5.07 8.34
N ILE A 157 -7.44 3.86 7.98
CA ILE A 157 -7.51 3.42 6.58
C ILE A 157 -8.78 4.02 5.97
N LEU A 158 -8.61 5.00 5.11
CA LEU A 158 -9.71 5.75 4.50
C LEU A 158 -10.24 5.09 3.23
N ALA A 159 -9.35 4.55 2.41
CA ALA A 159 -9.69 4.05 1.08
C ALA A 159 -8.63 3.06 0.55
N ILE A 160 -9.03 2.32 -0.46
CA ILE A 160 -8.16 1.47 -1.26
C ILE A 160 -8.27 1.93 -2.72
N ASP A 161 -7.13 2.30 -3.32
CA ASP A 161 -6.99 2.44 -4.76
C ASP A 161 -6.72 1.06 -5.33
N LEU A 162 -7.68 0.50 -6.03
CA LEU A 162 -7.71 -0.91 -6.43
C LEU A 162 -6.53 -1.30 -7.32
N LYS A 163 -6.06 -0.37 -8.17
CA LYS A 163 -4.89 -0.54 -9.02
C LYS A 163 -4.42 0.79 -9.60
N ASN A 164 -3.14 1.09 -9.39
CA ASN A 164 -2.50 2.23 -10.06
C ASN A 164 -2.49 2.03 -11.58
N GLU A 165 -3.02 3.02 -12.29
CA GLU A 165 -2.89 3.17 -13.75
C GLU A 165 -3.11 1.87 -14.55
N PRO A 166 -4.30 1.24 -14.51
CA PRO A 166 -4.60 0.18 -15.46
C PRO A 166 -4.50 0.75 -16.89
N HIS A 167 -3.57 0.23 -17.69
CA HIS A 167 -3.29 0.78 -19.01
C HIS A 167 -2.83 -0.31 -19.99
N GLY A 168 -2.43 0.08 -21.15
CA GLY A 168 -1.87 -0.80 -22.16
C GLY A 168 -0.77 -0.17 -22.95
N LYS A 169 0.02 -1.01 -23.60
CA LYS A 169 1.01 -0.61 -24.62
C LYS A 169 0.65 -1.27 -25.92
N ALA A 170 0.69 -0.51 -27.01
CA ALA A 170 0.28 -0.98 -28.34
C ALA A 170 1.16 -2.17 -28.85
N ASP A 171 2.36 -2.32 -28.34
CA ASP A 171 3.29 -3.40 -28.67
C ASP A 171 3.03 -4.71 -27.92
N VAL A 172 2.13 -4.70 -26.92
CA VAL A 172 1.71 -5.89 -26.16
C VAL A 172 0.18 -5.95 -26.02
N PRO A 173 -0.55 -6.11 -27.13
CA PRO A 173 -2.02 -6.00 -27.13
C PRO A 173 -2.73 -6.97 -26.20
N ASP A 174 -2.17 -8.15 -25.97
CA ASP A 174 -2.74 -9.17 -25.08
C ASP A 174 -2.60 -8.83 -23.59
N LYS A 175 -1.79 -7.83 -23.27
CA LYS A 175 -1.55 -7.34 -21.89
C LYS A 175 -2.05 -5.90 -21.73
N MET A 176 -3.04 -5.50 -22.48
CA MET A 176 -3.65 -4.17 -22.39
C MET A 176 -4.92 -4.22 -21.53
N ALA A 177 -5.02 -3.31 -20.58
CA ALA A 177 -6.27 -3.07 -19.89
C ALA A 177 -7.31 -2.49 -20.88
N LYS A 178 -8.53 -2.98 -20.79
CA LYS A 178 -9.68 -2.55 -21.59
C LYS A 178 -10.73 -1.91 -20.68
N TRP A 179 -11.59 -1.13 -21.28
CA TRP A 179 -12.77 -0.59 -20.63
C TRP A 179 -13.97 -0.75 -21.57
N ASP A 180 -14.69 -1.83 -21.43
CA ASP A 180 -15.87 -2.15 -22.25
C ASP A 180 -16.93 -2.91 -21.43
N ASP A 181 -17.94 -3.45 -22.08
CA ASP A 181 -19.03 -4.19 -21.43
C ASP A 181 -18.84 -5.72 -21.47
N THR A 182 -17.64 -6.19 -21.77
CA THR A 182 -17.30 -7.62 -21.77
C THR A 182 -16.80 -8.11 -20.42
N THR A 183 -16.78 -9.42 -20.24
CA THR A 183 -16.12 -10.10 -19.09
C THR A 183 -14.72 -10.59 -19.45
N ASP A 184 -14.09 -9.95 -20.42
CA ASP A 184 -12.72 -10.27 -20.83
C ASP A 184 -11.77 -10.13 -19.62
N PRO A 185 -10.83 -11.05 -19.40
CA PRO A 185 -9.89 -10.98 -18.28
C PRO A 185 -9.12 -9.68 -18.17
N ASN A 186 -8.96 -8.92 -19.26
CA ASN A 186 -8.28 -7.63 -19.28
C ASN A 186 -9.23 -6.43 -19.11
N ASN A 187 -10.53 -6.67 -18.92
CA ASN A 187 -11.50 -5.59 -18.75
C ASN A 187 -11.45 -5.02 -17.33
N TRP A 188 -10.86 -3.84 -17.19
CA TRP A 188 -10.71 -3.16 -15.91
C TRP A 188 -12.06 -2.82 -15.26
N LYS A 189 -13.04 -2.37 -16.04
CA LYS A 189 -14.39 -2.10 -15.51
C LYS A 189 -14.94 -3.34 -14.81
N TYR A 190 -14.92 -4.47 -15.50
CA TYR A 190 -15.41 -5.74 -14.94
C TYR A 190 -14.62 -6.16 -13.68
N ALA A 191 -13.28 -6.12 -13.75
CA ALA A 191 -12.43 -6.51 -12.62
C ALA A 191 -12.64 -5.59 -11.41
N ALA A 192 -12.73 -4.27 -11.62
CA ALA A 192 -12.95 -3.31 -10.54
C ALA A 192 -14.33 -3.48 -9.86
N GLU A 193 -15.37 -3.77 -10.65
CA GLU A 193 -16.71 -4.07 -10.13
C GLU A 193 -16.71 -5.33 -9.26
N GLN A 194 -15.96 -6.37 -9.66
CA GLN A 194 -15.82 -7.59 -8.87
C GLN A 194 -14.99 -7.36 -7.58
N ALA A 195 -13.93 -6.56 -7.66
CA ALA A 195 -13.09 -6.25 -6.51
C ALA A 195 -13.81 -5.39 -5.46
N ALA A 196 -14.80 -4.60 -5.86
CA ALA A 196 -15.56 -3.71 -4.99
C ALA A 196 -16.80 -4.38 -4.36
N ALA A 197 -17.16 -5.59 -4.79
CA ALA A 197 -18.33 -6.33 -4.32
C ALA A 197 -18.04 -7.13 -3.05
#